data_92cb6513be36c7b39d711d35e08bc545
#
_entry.id   92cb6513be36c7b39d711d35e08bc545
#
_cell.length_a   1.000
_cell.length_b   1.000
_cell.length_c   1.000
_cell.angle_alpha   90.00
_cell.angle_beta   90.00
_cell.angle_gamma   90.00
#
_symmetry.space_group_name_H-M   'P 1'
#
loop_
_entity.id
_entity.type
_entity.pdbx_description
1 polymer ?
#
loop_
_entity_poly.entity_id
_entity_poly.type
_entity_poly.pdbx_seq_one_letter_code
_entity_poly.pdbx_strand_id
1 'polypeptide(L)'
;IYLATDLDREGEAIAWHLREAIGGDDSRYKRVVFNEITKKAIKAAFEEPSELDINRVNAQQARRFLDRVVGFMVSPLLWAKVARGLSAGRVQSVAVRLIVEREKEIRAFIPEEFWELDANLMTPTKVNLKFETTKYQGKEYRPTSADESANHTARLEKATFTVSTREDKPTSSKPSPPFITSTLQQAASTRLGFGVKKTMMLAQRLYEGGYITYMRTDSTNLSEEAVEALRASIVANFGDAYLPPEAIRYSSKEGAQEAHEAIRPSDVKISSDELLGMDKDAHRLYDLIRNQFMACQMTPAHYTSTSITLLVDDYELKARGRILRFDGYTRVLSAIGKKAEDTILPDIEPGETLSLVELLPTQHFTKPTARYTEASLVKELEKRSIGRPSTYASIISTIQDRGYARTENRRFYAEKMGDIVTERLVDSFHTLMN
;
A
#
# COMPACT_ATOMS: atom_id res chain seq x y z
N ILE A 1 -4.51 -21.37 -35.82
CA ILE A 1 -4.40 -19.95 -35.41
C ILE A 1 -4.14 -19.91 -33.92
N TYR A 2 -3.07 -19.24 -33.50
CA TYR A 2 -2.76 -19.07 -32.09
C TYR A 2 -3.26 -17.70 -31.61
N LEU A 3 -3.98 -17.70 -30.49
CA LEU A 3 -4.54 -16.51 -29.87
C LEU A 3 -3.69 -16.17 -28.62
N ALA A 4 -2.72 -15.28 -28.78
CA ALA A 4 -1.71 -14.94 -27.78
C ALA A 4 -1.96 -13.54 -27.15
N THR A 5 -3.17 -13.31 -26.70
CA THR A 5 -3.55 -12.11 -25.96
C THR A 5 -3.23 -12.25 -24.48
N ASP A 6 -3.34 -11.15 -23.71
CA ASP A 6 -3.02 -11.13 -22.26
C ASP A 6 -3.72 -12.25 -21.49
N LEU A 7 -3.16 -12.63 -20.35
CA LEU A 7 -3.63 -13.77 -19.56
C LEU A 7 -4.87 -13.46 -18.69
N ASP A 8 -5.29 -12.20 -18.61
CA ASP A 8 -6.47 -11.79 -17.82
C ASP A 8 -7.79 -12.04 -18.59
N ARG A 9 -8.94 -11.75 -17.94
CA ARG A 9 -10.27 -11.95 -18.54
C ARG A 9 -10.52 -11.08 -19.75
N GLU A 10 -9.93 -9.89 -19.78
CA GLU A 10 -9.99 -8.96 -20.90
C GLU A 10 -9.24 -9.55 -22.11
N GLY A 11 -8.06 -10.15 -21.89
CA GLY A 11 -7.31 -10.86 -22.92
C GLY A 11 -8.06 -12.07 -23.45
N GLU A 12 -8.74 -12.84 -22.58
CA GLU A 12 -9.56 -13.97 -22.98
C GLU A 12 -10.74 -13.54 -23.87
N ALA A 13 -11.41 -12.44 -23.51
CA ALA A 13 -12.49 -11.88 -24.31
C ALA A 13 -12.00 -11.34 -25.66
N ILE A 14 -10.81 -10.73 -25.73
CA ILE A 14 -10.19 -10.30 -26.99
C ILE A 14 -9.90 -11.50 -27.88
N ALA A 15 -9.32 -12.56 -27.33
CA ALA A 15 -9.06 -13.80 -28.04
C ALA A 15 -10.35 -14.40 -28.65
N TRP A 16 -11.42 -14.43 -27.87
CA TRP A 16 -12.74 -14.88 -28.32
C TRP A 16 -13.31 -13.99 -29.45
N HIS A 17 -13.23 -12.67 -29.31
CA HIS A 17 -13.67 -11.73 -30.35
C HIS A 17 -12.88 -11.91 -31.66
N LEU A 18 -11.57 -12.18 -31.59
CA LEU A 18 -10.75 -12.45 -32.76
C LEU A 18 -11.22 -13.73 -33.44
N ARG A 19 -11.54 -14.80 -32.68
CA ARG A 19 -12.11 -16.04 -33.21
C ARG A 19 -13.41 -15.77 -33.94
N GLU A 20 -14.34 -15.05 -33.31
CA GLU A 20 -15.63 -14.70 -33.93
C GLU A 20 -15.46 -13.87 -35.21
N ALA A 21 -14.54 -12.92 -35.23
CA ALA A 21 -14.29 -12.06 -36.38
C ALA A 21 -13.65 -12.80 -37.57
N ILE A 22 -12.76 -13.74 -37.29
CA ILE A 22 -12.06 -14.55 -38.32
C ILE A 22 -12.96 -15.68 -38.84
N GLY A 23 -13.77 -16.29 -37.95
CA GLY A 23 -14.69 -17.36 -38.25
C GLY A 23 -14.04 -18.70 -38.57
N GLY A 24 -14.86 -19.69 -38.92
CA GLY A 24 -14.45 -21.07 -39.20
C GLY A 24 -14.57 -22.00 -38.00
N ASP A 25 -14.06 -23.22 -38.15
CA ASP A 25 -14.15 -24.25 -37.12
C ASP A 25 -13.31 -23.94 -35.89
N ASP A 26 -13.83 -24.23 -34.71
CA ASP A 26 -13.19 -23.97 -33.41
C ASP A 26 -11.85 -24.71 -33.25
N SER A 27 -11.72 -25.88 -33.87
CA SER A 27 -10.48 -26.69 -33.85
C SER A 27 -9.26 -25.97 -34.45
N ARG A 28 -9.49 -24.92 -35.26
CA ARG A 28 -8.43 -24.09 -35.87
C ARG A 28 -7.75 -23.15 -34.88
N TYR A 29 -8.34 -22.94 -33.71
CA TYR A 29 -7.87 -21.94 -32.74
C TYR A 29 -7.26 -22.63 -31.54
N LYS A 30 -6.16 -22.06 -31.08
CA LYS A 30 -5.51 -22.46 -29.82
C LYS A 30 -5.14 -21.21 -29.00
N ARG A 31 -5.40 -21.26 -27.73
CA ARG A 31 -5.07 -20.20 -26.78
C ARG A 31 -3.64 -20.42 -26.30
N VAL A 32 -2.81 -19.35 -26.37
CA VAL A 32 -1.45 -19.34 -25.88
C VAL A 32 -1.35 -18.24 -24.79
N VAL A 33 -0.97 -18.64 -23.60
CA VAL A 33 -0.93 -17.74 -22.42
C VAL A 33 0.44 -17.85 -21.77
N PHE A 34 1.05 -16.71 -21.47
CA PHE A 34 2.32 -16.63 -20.76
C PHE A 34 2.31 -15.46 -19.77
N ASN A 35 2.97 -15.65 -18.64
CA ASN A 35 3.03 -14.67 -17.55
C ASN A 35 4.14 -13.63 -17.75
N GLU A 36 5.12 -13.91 -18.61
CA GLU A 36 6.24 -13.03 -18.94
C GLU A 36 6.62 -13.17 -20.42
N ILE A 37 7.13 -12.11 -21.02
CA ILE A 37 7.55 -12.08 -22.43
C ILE A 37 9.03 -12.44 -22.51
N THR A 38 9.34 -13.70 -22.23
CA THR A 38 10.68 -14.28 -22.37
C THR A 38 10.67 -15.40 -23.40
N LYS A 39 11.82 -15.63 -24.04
CA LYS A 39 11.95 -16.72 -25.03
C LYS A 39 11.54 -18.08 -24.45
N LYS A 40 11.86 -18.34 -23.17
CA LYS A 40 11.54 -19.58 -22.48
C LYS A 40 10.04 -19.72 -22.25
N ALA A 41 9.42 -18.69 -21.63
CA ALA A 41 7.98 -18.71 -21.33
C ALA A 41 7.13 -18.79 -22.61
N ILE A 42 7.49 -18.04 -23.66
CA ILE A 42 6.78 -18.10 -24.94
C ILE A 42 6.89 -19.51 -25.56
N LYS A 43 8.09 -20.11 -25.60
CA LYS A 43 8.23 -21.46 -26.14
C LYS A 43 7.40 -22.47 -25.38
N ALA A 44 7.48 -22.48 -24.04
CA ALA A 44 6.68 -23.39 -23.22
C ALA A 44 5.18 -23.22 -23.47
N ALA A 45 4.69 -21.97 -23.57
CA ALA A 45 3.29 -21.69 -23.85
C ALA A 45 2.82 -22.18 -25.24
N PHE A 46 3.71 -22.20 -26.23
CA PHE A 46 3.40 -22.76 -27.56
C PHE A 46 3.50 -24.30 -27.63
N GLU A 47 4.23 -24.91 -26.70
CA GLU A 47 4.30 -26.37 -26.56
C GLU A 47 3.04 -26.94 -25.92
N GLU A 48 2.38 -26.19 -25.05
CA GLU A 48 1.16 -26.58 -24.32
C GLU A 48 0.02 -25.56 -24.51
N PRO A 49 -0.47 -25.39 -25.76
CA PRO A 49 -1.57 -24.45 -26.01
C PRO A 49 -2.88 -24.99 -25.43
N SER A 50 -3.69 -24.13 -24.87
CA SER A 50 -5.01 -24.45 -24.32
C SER A 50 -6.14 -24.12 -25.30
N GLU A 51 -7.36 -24.37 -24.89
CA GLU A 51 -8.57 -23.86 -25.54
C GLU A 51 -9.03 -22.56 -24.90
N LEU A 52 -9.94 -21.83 -25.58
CA LEU A 52 -10.57 -20.65 -25.04
C LEU A 52 -11.45 -21.03 -23.85
N ASP A 53 -11.28 -20.30 -22.73
CA ASP A 53 -12.12 -20.44 -21.56
C ASP A 53 -13.38 -19.58 -21.70
N ILE A 54 -14.44 -20.20 -22.16
CA ILE A 54 -15.75 -19.55 -22.36
C ILE A 54 -16.35 -19.02 -21.06
N ASN A 55 -16.03 -19.61 -19.90
CA ASN A 55 -16.50 -19.10 -18.62
C ASN A 55 -15.84 -17.75 -18.29
N ARG A 56 -14.55 -17.59 -18.59
CA ARG A 56 -13.86 -16.30 -18.47
C ARG A 56 -14.42 -15.27 -19.43
N VAL A 57 -14.70 -15.64 -20.67
CA VAL A 57 -15.35 -14.78 -21.67
C VAL A 57 -16.72 -14.33 -21.18
N ASN A 58 -17.56 -15.27 -20.73
CA ASN A 58 -18.90 -14.96 -20.22
C ASN A 58 -18.86 -14.05 -18.99
N ALA A 59 -17.92 -14.26 -18.08
CA ALA A 59 -17.74 -13.42 -16.90
C ALA A 59 -17.36 -11.98 -17.28
N GLN A 60 -16.48 -11.80 -18.28
CA GLN A 60 -16.11 -10.48 -18.79
C GLN A 60 -17.28 -9.82 -19.50
N GLN A 61 -18.00 -10.55 -20.33
CA GLN A 61 -19.18 -10.07 -21.05
C GLN A 61 -20.31 -9.65 -20.11
N ALA A 62 -20.64 -10.49 -19.13
CA ALA A 62 -21.64 -10.18 -18.12
C ALA A 62 -21.32 -8.87 -17.37
N ARG A 63 -20.04 -8.70 -16.99
CA ARG A 63 -19.58 -7.45 -16.38
C ARG A 63 -19.77 -6.25 -17.31
N ARG A 64 -19.33 -6.36 -18.56
CA ARG A 64 -19.47 -5.29 -19.56
C ARG A 64 -20.93 -4.95 -19.81
N PHE A 65 -21.78 -5.97 -19.85
CA PHE A 65 -23.22 -5.79 -20.02
C PHE A 65 -23.85 -5.02 -18.85
N LEU A 66 -23.54 -5.44 -17.62
CA LEU A 66 -23.98 -4.74 -16.42
C LEU A 66 -23.51 -3.28 -16.38
N ASP A 67 -22.25 -3.02 -16.69
CA ASP A 67 -21.73 -1.65 -16.70
C ASP A 67 -22.42 -0.78 -17.74
N ARG A 68 -22.76 -1.35 -18.92
CA ARG A 68 -23.54 -0.64 -19.96
C ARG A 68 -24.99 -0.42 -19.55
N VAL A 69 -25.67 -1.44 -19.03
CA VAL A 69 -27.06 -1.32 -18.58
C VAL A 69 -27.19 -0.24 -17.51
N VAL A 70 -26.35 -0.31 -16.46
CA VAL A 70 -26.35 0.71 -15.41
C VAL A 70 -26.05 2.10 -15.98
N GLY A 71 -25.02 2.23 -16.82
CA GLY A 71 -24.66 3.51 -17.44
C GLY A 71 -25.79 4.10 -18.28
N PHE A 72 -26.40 3.30 -19.15
CA PHE A 72 -27.48 3.76 -20.05
C PHE A 72 -28.83 3.99 -19.36
N MET A 73 -29.11 3.30 -18.27
CA MET A 73 -30.36 3.48 -17.53
C MET A 73 -30.27 4.63 -16.53
N VAL A 74 -29.14 4.74 -15.81
CA VAL A 74 -29.01 5.69 -14.70
C VAL A 74 -28.49 7.06 -15.16
N SER A 75 -27.57 7.12 -16.13
CA SER A 75 -27.04 8.41 -16.58
C SER A 75 -28.09 9.35 -17.17
N PRO A 76 -29.05 8.91 -18.00
CA PRO A 76 -30.15 9.79 -18.48
C PRO A 76 -31.06 10.32 -17.35
N LEU A 77 -31.23 9.55 -16.27
CA LEU A 77 -31.99 10.03 -15.11
C LEU A 77 -31.23 11.16 -14.40
N LEU A 78 -29.91 11.05 -14.29
CA LEU A 78 -29.09 12.15 -13.78
C LEU A 78 -29.18 13.39 -14.69
N TRP A 79 -29.24 13.20 -16.02
CA TRP A 79 -29.38 14.33 -16.95
C TRP A 79 -30.75 15.04 -16.80
N ALA A 80 -31.76 14.26 -16.59
CA ALA A 80 -33.13 14.82 -16.43
C ALA A 80 -33.32 15.50 -15.06
N LYS A 81 -32.65 15.03 -14.02
CA LYS A 81 -32.90 15.46 -12.64
C LYS A 81 -31.82 16.36 -12.04
N VAL A 82 -30.62 16.34 -12.62
CA VAL A 82 -29.47 17.10 -12.09
C VAL A 82 -28.84 17.99 -13.18
N ALA A 83 -28.06 17.43 -14.11
CA ALA A 83 -27.44 18.17 -15.19
C ALA A 83 -26.98 17.24 -16.34
N ARG A 84 -27.01 17.77 -17.58
CA ARG A 84 -26.51 17.03 -18.76
C ARG A 84 -25.03 16.72 -18.64
N GLY A 85 -24.59 15.57 -19.19
CA GLY A 85 -23.21 15.13 -19.23
C GLY A 85 -22.74 14.35 -18.01
N LEU A 86 -23.57 14.22 -16.98
CA LEU A 86 -23.27 13.38 -15.83
C LEU A 86 -23.33 11.90 -16.19
N SER A 87 -22.56 11.07 -15.52
CA SER A 87 -22.59 9.63 -15.71
C SER A 87 -22.61 8.89 -14.37
N ALA A 88 -23.36 7.82 -14.32
CA ALA A 88 -23.31 6.85 -13.26
C ALA A 88 -22.62 5.59 -13.75
N GLY A 89 -21.91 4.92 -12.88
CA GLY A 89 -21.29 3.64 -13.17
C GLY A 89 -21.13 2.85 -11.88
N ARG A 90 -21.32 1.56 -11.98
CA ARG A 90 -21.37 0.64 -10.85
C ARG A 90 -20.15 0.74 -9.89
N VAL A 91 -18.96 0.98 -10.40
CA VAL A 91 -17.72 1.04 -9.60
C VAL A 91 -17.29 2.48 -9.34
N GLN A 92 -17.31 3.33 -10.37
CA GLN A 92 -16.88 4.72 -10.21
C GLN A 92 -17.77 5.51 -9.26
N SER A 93 -19.09 5.26 -9.26
CA SER A 93 -20.02 5.97 -8.35
C SER A 93 -19.75 5.62 -6.89
N VAL A 94 -19.40 4.36 -6.60
CA VAL A 94 -19.00 3.94 -5.26
C VAL A 94 -17.65 4.55 -4.86
N ALA A 95 -16.69 4.67 -5.78
CA ALA A 95 -15.42 5.35 -5.52
C ALA A 95 -15.63 6.84 -5.19
N VAL A 96 -16.53 7.54 -5.91
CA VAL A 96 -16.92 8.92 -5.59
C VAL A 96 -17.57 8.99 -4.22
N ARG A 97 -18.49 8.05 -3.91
CA ARG A 97 -19.15 7.98 -2.59
C ARG A 97 -18.14 7.91 -1.45
N LEU A 98 -17.09 7.10 -1.55
CA LEU A 98 -16.04 7.02 -0.53
C LEU A 98 -15.36 8.37 -0.27
N ILE A 99 -15.09 9.12 -1.34
CA ILE A 99 -14.49 10.46 -1.23
C ILE A 99 -15.48 11.45 -0.60
N VAL A 100 -16.74 11.42 -1.03
CA VAL A 100 -17.82 12.28 -0.50
C VAL A 100 -18.09 12.00 0.97
N GLU A 101 -18.17 10.74 1.38
CA GLU A 101 -18.35 10.35 2.78
C GLU A 101 -17.17 10.86 3.63
N ARG A 102 -15.94 10.73 3.14
CA ARG A 102 -14.74 11.26 3.80
C ARG A 102 -14.80 12.79 3.95
N GLU A 103 -15.26 13.52 2.94
CA GLU A 103 -15.46 14.97 3.05
C GLU A 103 -16.54 15.34 4.07
N LYS A 104 -17.63 14.57 4.13
CA LYS A 104 -18.69 14.76 5.15
C LYS A 104 -18.16 14.50 6.56
N GLU A 105 -17.38 13.43 6.77
CA GLU A 105 -16.70 13.15 8.04
C GLU A 105 -15.78 14.30 8.46
N ILE A 106 -14.98 14.82 7.52
CA ILE A 106 -14.04 15.92 7.79
C ILE A 106 -14.78 17.21 8.15
N ARG A 107 -15.88 17.53 7.43
CA ARG A 107 -16.68 18.74 7.69
C ARG A 107 -17.45 18.66 9.01
N ALA A 108 -17.86 17.46 9.41
CA ALA A 108 -18.57 17.24 10.68
C ALA A 108 -17.64 17.08 11.89
N PHE A 109 -16.35 16.94 11.64
CA PHE A 109 -15.38 16.72 12.71
C PHE A 109 -15.18 17.95 13.56
N ILE A 110 -15.29 17.79 14.88
CA ILE A 110 -15.02 18.83 15.87
C ILE A 110 -13.69 18.52 16.52
N PRO A 111 -12.66 19.36 16.36
CA PRO A 111 -11.39 19.17 17.02
C PRO A 111 -11.52 19.25 18.55
N GLU A 112 -10.95 18.29 19.24
CA GLU A 112 -10.84 18.27 20.70
C GLU A 112 -9.43 18.66 21.11
N GLU A 113 -9.32 19.57 22.07
CA GLU A 113 -8.04 19.96 22.66
C GLU A 113 -7.51 18.87 23.57
N PHE A 114 -6.22 18.62 23.48
CA PHE A 114 -5.49 17.80 24.45
C PHE A 114 -4.04 18.28 24.58
N TRP A 115 -3.42 17.90 25.67
CA TRP A 115 -2.04 18.29 25.98
C TRP A 115 -1.17 17.05 26.17
N GLU A 116 0.06 17.17 25.70
CA GLU A 116 1.14 16.24 25.97
C GLU A 116 2.18 16.92 26.87
N LEU A 117 2.86 16.17 27.69
CA LEU A 117 3.91 16.67 28.57
C LEU A 117 5.14 15.79 28.45
N ASP A 118 6.18 16.35 27.88
CA ASP A 118 7.49 15.72 27.80
C ASP A 118 8.42 16.28 28.87
N ALA A 119 9.31 15.44 29.37
CA ALA A 119 10.35 15.83 30.30
C ALA A 119 11.74 15.60 29.67
N ASN A 120 12.53 16.66 29.57
CA ASN A 120 13.95 16.54 29.26
C ASN A 120 14.70 16.33 30.59
N LEU A 121 15.34 15.18 30.72
CA LEU A 121 16.04 14.75 31.91
C LEU A 121 17.51 14.49 31.61
N MET A 122 18.40 14.92 32.52
CA MET A 122 19.82 14.71 32.44
C MET A 122 20.23 13.47 33.23
N THR A 123 20.96 12.58 32.61
CA THR A 123 21.55 11.41 33.28
C THR A 123 22.76 11.81 34.14
N PRO A 124 23.20 10.99 35.10
CA PRO A 124 24.46 11.18 35.80
C PRO A 124 25.66 11.30 34.87
N THR A 125 25.63 10.65 33.71
CA THR A 125 26.66 10.72 32.68
C THR A 125 26.54 11.94 31.74
N LYS A 126 25.67 12.89 32.06
CA LYS A 126 25.42 14.15 31.31
C LYS A 126 24.86 13.93 29.89
N VAL A 127 24.05 12.91 29.71
CA VAL A 127 23.27 12.69 28.48
C VAL A 127 21.87 13.22 28.71
N ASN A 128 21.38 14.09 27.82
CA ASN A 128 20.00 14.59 27.88
C ASN A 128 19.07 13.61 27.18
N LEU A 129 17.99 13.22 27.85
CA LEU A 129 16.98 12.30 27.36
C LEU A 129 15.59 12.90 27.47
N LYS A 130 14.81 12.69 26.42
CA LYS A 130 13.40 13.07 26.40
C LYS A 130 12.53 11.90 26.84
N PHE A 131 11.70 12.15 27.84
CA PHE A 131 10.70 11.22 28.34
C PHE A 131 9.30 11.76 28.06
N GLU A 132 8.44 10.93 27.49
CA GLU A 132 7.03 11.22 27.25
C GLU A 132 6.23 10.80 28.49
N THR A 133 5.34 11.66 29.02
CA THR A 133 4.39 11.30 30.05
C THR A 133 3.27 10.46 29.43
N THR A 134 3.26 9.16 29.75
CA THR A 134 2.34 8.20 29.13
C THR A 134 1.08 7.97 29.94
N LYS A 135 1.18 8.02 31.30
CA LYS A 135 0.03 7.80 32.18
C LYS A 135 0.02 8.74 33.38
N TYR A 136 -1.18 8.98 33.85
CA TYR A 136 -1.49 9.60 35.14
C TYR A 136 -2.53 8.76 35.87
N GLN A 137 -2.24 8.37 37.13
CA GLN A 137 -3.10 7.48 37.95
C GLN A 137 -3.54 6.20 37.19
N GLY A 138 -2.60 5.60 36.43
CA GLY A 138 -2.83 4.36 35.67
C GLY A 138 -3.62 4.52 34.37
N LYS A 139 -4.15 5.71 34.06
CA LYS A 139 -4.86 6.03 32.81
C LYS A 139 -3.95 6.79 31.87
N GLU A 140 -4.26 6.78 30.58
CA GLU A 140 -3.56 7.58 29.56
C GLU A 140 -3.50 9.06 30.00
N TYR A 141 -2.30 9.66 29.90
CA TYR A 141 -2.11 11.09 30.20
C TYR A 141 -2.66 11.91 29.03
N ARG A 142 -3.74 12.62 29.30
CA ARG A 142 -4.43 13.40 28.26
C ARG A 142 -5.22 14.56 28.86
N PRO A 143 -4.54 15.58 29.39
CA PRO A 143 -5.22 16.80 29.87
C PRO A 143 -5.98 17.48 28.73
N THR A 144 -7.12 18.06 29.05
CA THR A 144 -8.05 18.65 28.07
C THR A 144 -8.06 20.18 28.12
N SER A 145 -7.26 20.80 28.99
CA SER A 145 -7.13 22.25 29.11
C SER A 145 -5.74 22.67 29.50
N ALA A 146 -5.42 23.93 29.22
CA ALA A 146 -4.16 24.57 29.63
C ALA A 146 -3.98 24.58 31.17
N ASP A 147 -5.05 24.82 31.92
CA ASP A 147 -5.01 24.87 33.40
C ASP A 147 -4.70 23.49 33.99
N GLU A 148 -5.31 22.44 33.45
CA GLU A 148 -5.03 21.05 33.82
C GLU A 148 -3.57 20.68 33.51
N SER A 149 -3.08 21.01 32.32
CA SER A 149 -1.69 20.80 31.92
C SER A 149 -0.72 21.56 32.82
N ALA A 150 -1.00 22.84 33.15
CA ALA A 150 -0.17 23.64 34.03
C ALA A 150 -0.10 23.05 35.45
N ASN A 151 -1.21 22.53 35.98
CA ASN A 151 -1.25 21.86 37.28
C ASN A 151 -0.37 20.60 37.30
N HIS A 152 -0.41 19.79 36.26
CA HIS A 152 0.45 18.61 36.12
C HIS A 152 1.92 19.01 36.00
N THR A 153 2.23 20.04 35.21
CA THR A 153 3.59 20.55 35.04
C THR A 153 4.16 21.03 36.38
N ALA A 154 3.41 21.86 37.15
CA ALA A 154 3.84 22.36 38.44
C ALA A 154 4.06 21.26 39.51
N ARG A 155 3.35 20.12 39.39
CA ARG A 155 3.59 18.93 40.23
C ARG A 155 4.90 18.23 39.84
N LEU A 156 5.11 18.00 38.56
CA LEU A 156 6.32 17.33 38.07
C LEU A 156 7.59 18.16 38.21
N GLU A 157 7.49 19.50 38.21
CA GLU A 157 8.64 20.40 38.53
C GLU A 157 9.27 20.13 39.88
N LYS A 158 8.48 19.67 40.84
CA LYS A 158 8.90 19.40 42.23
C LYS A 158 9.23 17.94 42.50
N ALA A 159 9.01 17.08 41.52
CA ALA A 159 9.11 15.65 41.66
C ALA A 159 10.56 15.16 41.49
N THR A 160 10.82 13.99 42.02
CA THR A 160 12.09 13.28 41.82
C THR A 160 11.92 12.22 40.73
N PHE A 161 12.79 12.27 39.71
CA PHE A 161 12.72 11.37 38.58
C PHE A 161 13.66 10.19 38.78
N THR A 162 13.12 9.05 39.20
CA THR A 162 13.89 7.83 39.45
C THR A 162 13.50 6.77 38.42
N VAL A 163 14.48 6.09 37.86
CA VAL A 163 14.28 4.98 36.92
C VAL A 163 13.64 3.82 37.65
N SER A 164 12.46 3.43 37.20
CA SER A 164 11.75 2.27 37.76
C SER A 164 12.16 0.98 37.06
N THR A 165 12.13 0.98 35.72
CA THR A 165 12.48 -0.21 34.94
C THR A 165 13.22 0.18 33.68
N ARG A 166 14.12 -0.73 33.27
CA ARG A 166 14.70 -0.76 31.94
C ARG A 166 14.45 -2.12 31.34
N GLU A 167 13.91 -2.13 30.13
CA GLU A 167 13.65 -3.37 29.39
C GLU A 167 14.32 -3.31 28.02
N ASP A 168 15.18 -4.27 27.72
CA ASP A 168 15.76 -4.50 26.41
C ASP A 168 15.13 -5.76 25.81
N LYS A 169 14.41 -5.60 24.69
CA LYS A 169 13.69 -6.69 24.03
C LYS A 169 14.18 -6.88 22.60
N PRO A 170 14.51 -8.12 22.17
CA PRO A 170 14.72 -8.41 20.78
C PRO A 170 13.40 -8.25 20.02
N THR A 171 13.44 -7.50 18.93
CA THR A 171 12.30 -7.33 18.03
C THR A 171 12.73 -7.59 16.59
N SER A 172 11.80 -7.98 15.75
CA SER A 172 12.08 -8.21 14.33
C SER A 172 11.01 -7.60 13.46
N SER A 173 11.40 -7.21 12.25
CA SER A 173 10.45 -6.86 11.19
C SER A 173 10.62 -7.81 10.01
N LYS A 174 9.51 -8.28 9.47
CA LYS A 174 9.47 -9.23 8.36
C LYS A 174 9.29 -8.50 7.03
N PRO A 175 9.81 -9.04 5.90
CA PRO A 175 9.55 -8.48 4.59
C PRO A 175 8.08 -8.58 4.20
N SER A 176 7.63 -7.64 3.40
CA SER A 176 6.30 -7.68 2.78
C SER A 176 6.28 -8.64 1.59
N PRO A 177 5.10 -9.15 1.19
CA PRO A 177 4.95 -9.98 -0.02
C PRO A 177 5.47 -9.29 -1.28
N PRO A 178 5.73 -10.05 -2.36
CA PRO A 178 5.97 -9.47 -3.68
C PRO A 178 4.74 -8.66 -4.11
N PHE A 179 4.93 -7.75 -5.06
CA PHE A 179 3.85 -6.85 -5.49
C PHE A 179 2.73 -7.57 -6.23
N ILE A 180 1.51 -7.16 -5.89
CA ILE A 180 0.32 -7.27 -6.74
C ILE A 180 0.00 -5.88 -7.30
N THR A 181 -0.93 -5.77 -8.23
CA THR A 181 -1.25 -4.49 -8.89
C THR A 181 -1.53 -3.35 -7.88
N SER A 182 -2.37 -3.59 -6.89
CA SER A 182 -2.74 -2.58 -5.90
C SER A 182 -1.57 -2.15 -5.01
N THR A 183 -0.74 -3.08 -4.56
CA THR A 183 0.42 -2.79 -3.71
C THR A 183 1.54 -2.11 -4.47
N LEU A 184 1.73 -2.45 -5.77
CA LEU A 184 2.66 -1.73 -6.64
C LEU A 184 2.22 -0.27 -6.82
N GLN A 185 0.93 -0.03 -7.10
CA GLN A 185 0.37 1.32 -7.23
C GLN A 185 0.56 2.14 -5.96
N GLN A 186 0.30 1.55 -4.79
CA GLN A 186 0.51 2.18 -3.49
C GLN A 186 1.99 2.52 -3.25
N ALA A 187 2.89 1.58 -3.49
CA ALA A 187 4.32 1.77 -3.29
C ALA A 187 4.91 2.80 -4.27
N ALA A 188 4.53 2.76 -5.55
CA ALA A 188 4.96 3.73 -6.55
C ALA A 188 4.47 5.14 -6.19
N SER A 189 3.24 5.29 -5.72
CA SER A 189 2.71 6.58 -5.28
C SER A 189 3.45 7.13 -4.07
N THR A 190 3.70 6.31 -3.06
CA THR A 190 4.31 6.75 -1.79
C THR A 190 5.82 6.96 -1.89
N ARG A 191 6.54 6.09 -2.61
CA ARG A 191 8.00 6.11 -2.68
C ARG A 191 8.56 6.86 -3.87
N LEU A 192 7.88 6.79 -5.04
CA LEU A 192 8.33 7.41 -6.28
C LEU A 192 7.55 8.68 -6.64
N GLY A 193 6.39 8.89 -6.02
CA GLY A 193 5.49 10.00 -6.33
C GLY A 193 4.72 9.81 -7.64
N PHE A 194 4.61 8.57 -8.15
CA PHE A 194 3.91 8.28 -9.39
C PHE A 194 2.41 8.12 -9.14
N GLY A 195 1.59 8.75 -9.98
CA GLY A 195 0.15 8.48 -10.00
C GLY A 195 -0.14 7.07 -10.52
N VAL A 196 -1.32 6.55 -10.17
CA VAL A 196 -1.74 5.18 -10.51
C VAL A 196 -1.72 4.94 -12.03
N LYS A 197 -2.22 5.89 -12.83
CA LYS A 197 -2.19 5.81 -14.29
C LYS A 197 -0.77 5.71 -14.85
N LYS A 198 0.14 6.57 -14.37
CA LYS A 198 1.55 6.56 -14.76
C LYS A 198 2.21 5.24 -14.39
N THR A 199 1.98 4.74 -13.18
CA THR A 199 2.51 3.46 -12.70
C THR A 199 2.12 2.32 -13.64
N MET A 200 0.84 2.24 -14.03
CA MET A 200 0.37 1.17 -14.91
C MET A 200 0.90 1.30 -16.33
N MET A 201 1.03 2.51 -16.85
CA MET A 201 1.64 2.75 -18.16
C MET A 201 3.11 2.29 -18.20
N LEU A 202 3.89 2.62 -17.17
CA LEU A 202 5.28 2.19 -17.07
C LEU A 202 5.40 0.67 -16.86
N ALA A 203 4.54 0.08 -16.01
CA ALA A 203 4.50 -1.36 -15.80
C ALA A 203 4.15 -2.12 -17.08
N GLN A 204 3.22 -1.61 -17.89
CA GLN A 204 2.89 -2.16 -19.21
C GLN A 204 4.12 -2.17 -20.13
N ARG A 205 4.84 -1.07 -20.21
CA ARG A 205 6.06 -0.97 -21.02
C ARG A 205 7.15 -1.94 -20.56
N LEU A 206 7.33 -2.09 -19.25
CA LEU A 206 8.29 -3.05 -18.67
C LEU A 206 7.88 -4.49 -18.98
N TYR A 207 6.60 -4.82 -18.92
CA TYR A 207 6.08 -6.14 -19.32
C TYR A 207 6.28 -6.41 -20.81
N GLU A 208 5.88 -5.48 -21.67
CA GLU A 208 6.05 -5.61 -23.14
C GLU A 208 7.51 -5.68 -23.55
N GLY A 209 8.41 -5.05 -22.80
CA GLY A 209 9.86 -5.17 -22.95
C GLY A 209 10.44 -6.50 -22.44
N GLY A 210 9.64 -7.35 -21.80
CA GLY A 210 10.08 -8.64 -21.25
C GLY A 210 10.82 -8.54 -19.93
N TYR A 211 10.75 -7.39 -19.24
CA TYR A 211 11.52 -7.15 -18.01
C TYR A 211 10.80 -7.56 -16.75
N ILE A 212 9.47 -7.58 -16.74
CA ILE A 212 8.67 -8.01 -15.59
C ILE A 212 7.57 -8.99 -16.00
N THR A 213 7.02 -9.71 -15.03
CA THR A 213 5.82 -10.50 -15.18
C THR A 213 4.60 -9.61 -15.40
N TYR A 214 3.48 -10.20 -15.79
CA TYR A 214 2.24 -9.48 -16.06
C TYR A 214 1.78 -8.64 -14.88
N MET A 215 1.55 -7.35 -15.12
CA MET A 215 1.35 -6.36 -14.08
C MET A 215 -0.09 -6.28 -13.54
N ARG A 216 -1.06 -6.98 -14.14
CA ARG A 216 -2.44 -7.02 -13.66
C ARG A 216 -2.70 -8.33 -12.95
N THR A 217 -2.33 -8.39 -11.67
CA THR A 217 -2.47 -9.57 -10.83
C THR A 217 -2.91 -9.20 -9.42
N ASP A 218 -3.66 -10.09 -8.79
CA ASP A 218 -4.01 -10.07 -7.37
C ASP A 218 -3.36 -11.22 -6.59
N SER A 219 -2.49 -11.99 -7.26
CA SER A 219 -1.76 -13.12 -6.68
C SER A 219 -0.38 -12.70 -6.18
N THR A 220 0.00 -13.19 -4.99
CA THR A 220 1.35 -13.09 -4.43
C THR A 220 2.18 -14.34 -4.66
N ASN A 221 1.68 -15.29 -5.45
CA ASN A 221 2.39 -16.54 -5.75
C ASN A 221 3.63 -16.26 -6.58
N LEU A 222 4.64 -17.08 -6.38
CA LEU A 222 5.88 -17.10 -7.18
C LEU A 222 6.09 -18.52 -7.67
N SER A 223 6.56 -18.67 -8.92
CA SER A 223 6.97 -19.98 -9.43
C SER A 223 8.19 -20.49 -8.67
N GLU A 224 8.33 -21.80 -8.56
CA GLU A 224 9.47 -22.43 -7.87
C GLU A 224 10.79 -22.00 -8.51
N GLU A 225 10.85 -21.96 -9.84
CA GLU A 225 12.03 -21.50 -10.58
C GLU A 225 12.41 -20.05 -10.23
N ALA A 226 11.42 -19.14 -10.13
CA ALA A 226 11.67 -17.75 -9.76
C ALA A 226 12.19 -17.65 -8.32
N VAL A 227 11.66 -18.45 -7.39
CA VAL A 227 12.13 -18.51 -6.00
C VAL A 227 13.56 -19.05 -5.94
N GLU A 228 13.88 -20.12 -6.64
CA GLU A 228 15.23 -20.69 -6.68
C GLU A 228 16.26 -19.68 -7.23
N ALA A 229 15.96 -19.07 -8.39
CA ALA A 229 16.82 -18.05 -8.99
C ALA A 229 17.03 -16.85 -8.07
N LEU A 230 15.96 -16.41 -7.39
CA LEU A 230 16.02 -15.31 -6.42
C LEU A 230 16.89 -15.67 -5.22
N ARG A 231 16.68 -16.85 -4.63
CA ARG A 231 17.45 -17.32 -3.47
C ARG A 231 18.95 -17.45 -3.78
N ALA A 232 19.28 -17.98 -4.96
CA ALA A 232 20.67 -18.02 -5.44
C ALA A 232 21.25 -16.60 -5.61
N SER A 233 20.47 -15.65 -6.14
CA SER A 233 20.88 -14.26 -6.28
C SER A 233 21.09 -13.56 -4.93
N ILE A 234 20.27 -13.86 -3.92
CA ILE A 234 20.45 -13.31 -2.56
C ILE A 234 21.77 -13.76 -1.97
N VAL A 235 22.11 -15.06 -2.03
CA VAL A 235 23.38 -15.57 -1.53
C VAL A 235 24.56 -14.94 -2.27
N ALA A 236 24.50 -14.86 -3.59
CA ALA A 236 25.59 -14.30 -4.40
C ALA A 236 25.85 -12.80 -4.10
N ASN A 237 24.81 -12.02 -3.82
CA ASN A 237 24.95 -10.57 -3.61
C ASN A 237 25.13 -10.16 -2.15
N PHE A 238 24.61 -10.94 -1.19
CA PHE A 238 24.54 -10.54 0.22
C PHE A 238 25.11 -11.58 1.18
N GLY A 239 25.27 -12.83 0.74
CA GLY A 239 25.77 -13.93 1.56
C GLY A 239 24.67 -14.71 2.29
N ASP A 240 25.05 -15.85 2.88
CA ASP A 240 24.13 -16.82 3.48
C ASP A 240 23.29 -16.27 4.64
N ALA A 241 23.83 -15.31 5.40
CA ALA A 241 23.12 -14.70 6.52
C ALA A 241 21.82 -13.98 6.11
N TYR A 242 21.71 -13.57 4.85
CA TYR A 242 20.53 -12.88 4.31
C TYR A 242 19.48 -13.83 3.73
N LEU A 243 19.74 -15.12 3.70
CA LEU A 243 18.83 -16.12 3.18
C LEU A 243 18.23 -16.97 4.31
N PRO A 244 16.92 -16.97 4.53
CA PRO A 244 16.30 -17.88 5.49
C PRO A 244 16.43 -19.33 5.01
N PRO A 245 16.49 -20.33 5.93
CA PRO A 245 16.67 -21.74 5.56
C PRO A 245 15.62 -22.23 4.58
N GLU A 246 14.36 -21.85 4.80
CA GLU A 246 13.22 -22.22 3.94
C GLU A 246 12.75 -21.02 3.11
N ALA A 247 12.16 -21.33 1.94
CA ALA A 247 11.54 -20.32 1.10
C ALA A 247 10.30 -19.73 1.80
N ILE A 248 10.18 -18.41 1.77
CA ILE A 248 9.03 -17.74 2.35
C ILE A 248 7.85 -17.86 1.37
N ARG A 249 6.78 -18.50 1.83
CA ARG A 249 5.54 -18.62 1.04
C ARG A 249 4.53 -17.59 1.52
N TYR A 250 3.91 -16.91 0.57
CA TYR A 250 2.85 -15.91 0.83
C TYR A 250 1.52 -16.47 0.36
N SER A 251 0.49 -16.39 1.20
CA SER A 251 -0.86 -16.77 0.81
C SER A 251 -1.51 -15.66 -0.01
N SER A 252 -2.06 -16.01 -1.16
CA SER A 252 -2.96 -15.12 -1.90
C SER A 252 -4.30 -14.99 -1.17
N LYS A 253 -5.02 -13.89 -1.42
CA LYS A 253 -6.37 -13.70 -0.87
C LYS A 253 -7.30 -14.77 -1.43
N GLU A 254 -8.30 -15.16 -0.63
CA GLU A 254 -9.37 -16.04 -1.10
C GLU A 254 -10.04 -15.46 -2.35
N GLY A 255 -10.11 -16.25 -3.41
CA GLY A 255 -10.64 -15.81 -4.72
C GLY A 255 -9.63 -15.13 -5.65
N ALA A 256 -8.35 -15.02 -5.28
CA ALA A 256 -7.28 -14.69 -6.22
C ALA A 256 -7.15 -15.79 -7.28
N GLN A 257 -6.79 -15.41 -8.51
CA GLN A 257 -6.58 -16.41 -9.58
C GLN A 257 -5.26 -17.14 -9.30
N GLU A 258 -5.33 -18.40 -8.86
CA GLU A 258 -4.18 -19.22 -8.47
C GLU A 258 -3.13 -19.39 -9.61
N ALA A 259 -3.56 -19.31 -10.85
CA ALA A 259 -2.69 -19.40 -12.02
C ALA A 259 -1.84 -18.16 -12.28
N HIS A 260 -2.06 -17.06 -11.54
CA HIS A 260 -1.31 -15.83 -11.71
C HIS A 260 -0.12 -15.77 -10.75
N GLU A 261 1.00 -15.24 -11.23
CA GLU A 261 2.14 -14.88 -10.40
C GLU A 261 2.04 -13.42 -9.92
N ALA A 262 2.84 -13.11 -8.89
CA ALA A 262 3.10 -11.74 -8.45
C ALA A 262 3.89 -10.95 -9.53
N ILE A 263 3.91 -9.63 -9.37
CA ILE A 263 4.73 -8.75 -10.20
C ILE A 263 6.18 -8.86 -9.74
N ARG A 264 7.04 -9.37 -10.61
CA ARG A 264 8.48 -9.57 -10.38
C ARG A 264 9.30 -9.32 -11.63
N PRO A 265 10.61 -9.12 -11.53
CA PRO A 265 11.50 -9.19 -12.69
C PRO A 265 11.41 -10.56 -13.36
N SER A 266 11.45 -10.58 -14.69
CA SER A 266 11.56 -11.83 -15.47
C SER A 266 12.92 -12.51 -15.23
N ASP A 267 13.98 -11.71 -15.08
CA ASP A 267 15.30 -12.14 -14.63
C ASP A 267 15.79 -11.23 -13.50
N VAL A 268 15.98 -11.79 -12.31
CA VAL A 268 16.45 -11.04 -11.13
C VAL A 268 17.88 -10.50 -11.26
N LYS A 269 18.67 -11.03 -12.19
CA LYS A 269 20.06 -10.63 -12.42
C LYS A 269 20.16 -9.31 -13.18
N ILE A 270 19.15 -8.98 -13.99
CA ILE A 270 19.13 -7.74 -14.78
C ILE A 270 19.00 -6.55 -13.83
N SER A 271 19.88 -5.57 -13.96
CA SER A 271 19.81 -4.30 -13.27
C SER A 271 18.99 -3.27 -14.08
N SER A 272 18.54 -2.20 -13.43
CA SER A 272 17.77 -1.15 -14.13
C SER A 272 18.56 -0.47 -15.26
N ASP A 273 19.88 -0.41 -15.13
CA ASP A 273 20.78 0.22 -16.13
C ASP A 273 20.87 -0.60 -17.43
N GLU A 274 20.48 -1.87 -17.41
CA GLU A 274 20.48 -2.80 -18.54
C GLU A 274 19.16 -2.79 -19.32
N LEU A 275 18.15 -2.01 -18.90
CA LEU A 275 16.84 -1.95 -19.54
C LEU A 275 16.88 -1.11 -20.84
N LEU A 276 16.94 -1.78 -21.97
CA LEU A 276 17.02 -1.13 -23.28
C LEU A 276 15.69 -0.43 -23.62
N GLY A 277 15.78 0.80 -24.09
CA GLY A 277 14.63 1.57 -24.57
C GLY A 277 13.69 2.08 -23.45
N MET A 278 14.09 1.97 -22.18
CA MET A 278 13.33 2.46 -21.04
C MET A 278 13.83 3.83 -20.59
N ASP A 279 12.89 4.68 -20.14
CA ASP A 279 13.22 5.97 -19.55
C ASP A 279 13.56 5.88 -18.06
N LYS A 280 14.05 6.96 -17.48
CA LYS A 280 14.43 7.04 -16.08
C LYS A 280 13.31 6.65 -15.10
N ASP A 281 12.06 6.95 -15.42
CA ASP A 281 10.94 6.60 -14.55
C ASP A 281 10.60 5.12 -14.62
N ALA A 282 10.77 4.50 -15.79
CA ALA A 282 10.66 3.05 -15.93
C ALA A 282 11.77 2.32 -15.14
N HIS A 283 13.03 2.84 -15.18
CA HIS A 283 14.12 2.31 -14.37
C HIS A 283 13.79 2.37 -12.86
N ARG A 284 13.28 3.51 -12.38
CA ARG A 284 12.88 3.68 -10.97
C ARG A 284 11.75 2.72 -10.56
N LEU A 285 10.77 2.49 -11.45
CA LEU A 285 9.69 1.54 -11.18
C LEU A 285 10.21 0.10 -11.17
N TYR A 286 11.10 -0.24 -12.10
CA TYR A 286 11.74 -1.56 -12.13
C TYR A 286 12.56 -1.81 -10.85
N ASP A 287 13.35 -0.86 -10.40
CA ASP A 287 14.10 -0.96 -9.15
C ASP A 287 13.19 -1.17 -7.94
N LEU A 288 12.05 -0.49 -7.92
CA LEU A 288 11.05 -0.68 -6.87
C LEU A 288 10.53 -2.13 -6.86
N ILE A 289 10.20 -2.67 -8.04
CA ILE A 289 9.71 -4.04 -8.21
C ILE A 289 10.81 -5.05 -7.85
N ARG A 290 12.03 -4.87 -8.36
CA ARG A 290 13.16 -5.75 -8.13
C ARG A 290 13.54 -5.81 -6.66
N ASN A 291 13.62 -4.67 -6.00
CA ASN A 291 14.01 -4.60 -4.60
C ASN A 291 12.94 -5.22 -3.69
N GLN A 292 11.66 -5.05 -3.98
CA GLN A 292 10.59 -5.73 -3.24
C GLN A 292 10.63 -7.26 -3.46
N PHE A 293 10.89 -7.70 -4.69
CA PHE A 293 11.06 -9.11 -5.01
C PHE A 293 12.29 -9.70 -4.29
N MET A 294 13.42 -9.00 -4.27
CA MET A 294 14.60 -9.43 -3.48
C MET A 294 14.24 -9.53 -1.99
N ALA A 295 13.66 -8.47 -1.43
CA ALA A 295 13.30 -8.39 -0.02
C ALA A 295 12.36 -9.51 0.43
N CYS A 296 11.42 -9.94 -0.42
CA CYS A 296 10.38 -10.90 -0.02
C CYS A 296 10.93 -12.30 0.34
N GLN A 297 12.14 -12.65 -0.07
CA GLN A 297 12.80 -13.92 0.25
C GLN A 297 14.00 -13.75 1.19
N MET A 298 14.24 -12.55 1.74
CA MET A 298 15.36 -12.29 2.64
C MET A 298 14.97 -12.49 4.10
N THR A 299 15.99 -12.69 4.95
CA THR A 299 15.83 -12.79 6.40
C THR A 299 15.23 -11.51 6.99
N PRO A 300 14.45 -11.60 8.09
CA PRO A 300 13.94 -10.44 8.81
C PRO A 300 15.07 -9.51 9.28
N ALA A 301 14.75 -8.24 9.45
CA ALA A 301 15.61 -7.32 10.16
C ALA A 301 15.43 -7.49 11.68
N HIS A 302 16.54 -7.49 12.42
CA HIS A 302 16.54 -7.67 13.86
C HIS A 302 16.99 -6.41 14.58
N TYR A 303 16.32 -6.10 15.67
CA TYR A 303 16.56 -4.90 16.48
C TYR A 303 16.58 -5.25 17.95
N THR A 304 17.24 -4.42 18.74
CA THR A 304 17.02 -4.31 20.17
C THR A 304 16.17 -3.07 20.42
N SER A 305 14.99 -3.25 21.00
CA SER A 305 14.13 -2.15 21.44
C SER A 305 14.32 -1.97 22.94
N THR A 306 14.75 -0.79 23.35
CA THR A 306 14.95 -0.40 24.76
C THR A 306 13.78 0.50 25.21
N SER A 307 13.20 0.21 26.34
CA SER A 307 12.22 1.06 27.01
C SER A 307 12.67 1.35 28.43
N ILE A 308 12.82 2.63 28.78
CA ILE A 308 13.11 3.09 30.13
C ILE A 308 11.83 3.72 30.68
N THR A 309 11.39 3.27 31.84
CA THR A 309 10.17 3.75 32.50
C THR A 309 10.53 4.42 33.82
N LEU A 310 9.99 5.62 34.04
CA LEU A 310 10.01 6.31 35.31
C LEU A 310 8.62 6.24 35.92
N LEU A 311 8.55 5.94 37.21
CA LEU A 311 7.35 6.12 38.02
C LEU A 311 7.59 7.29 38.93
N VAL A 312 6.87 8.39 38.75
CA VAL A 312 7.05 9.64 39.44
C VAL A 312 5.71 10.01 40.06
N ASP A 313 5.55 9.85 41.36
CA ASP A 313 4.25 9.94 42.07
C ASP A 313 3.19 9.07 41.33
N ASP A 314 2.14 9.72 40.82
CA ASP A 314 1.07 9.09 40.07
C ASP A 314 1.33 9.00 38.56
N TYR A 315 2.52 9.44 38.09
CA TYR A 315 2.84 9.51 36.64
C TYR A 315 3.74 8.37 36.21
N GLU A 316 3.52 7.94 34.98
CA GLU A 316 4.40 7.04 34.23
C GLU A 316 5.00 7.83 33.06
N LEU A 317 6.35 7.95 33.03
CA LEU A 317 7.06 8.54 31.90
C LEU A 317 7.90 7.46 31.21
N LYS A 318 8.00 7.55 29.88
CA LYS A 318 8.75 6.59 29.07
C LYS A 318 9.69 7.26 28.08
N ALA A 319 10.89 6.70 27.97
CA ALA A 319 11.79 6.89 26.84
C ALA A 319 11.92 5.59 26.08
N ARG A 320 11.91 5.66 24.75
CA ARG A 320 12.03 4.48 23.88
C ARG A 320 13.20 4.66 22.92
N GLY A 321 13.98 3.63 22.78
CA GLY A 321 15.07 3.53 21.84
C GLY A 321 14.99 2.28 20.99
N ARG A 322 15.70 2.27 19.88
CA ARG A 322 15.79 1.12 18.98
C ARG A 322 17.14 1.11 18.28
N ILE A 323 17.81 -0.01 18.32
CA ILE A 323 19.11 -0.21 17.69
C ILE A 323 19.00 -1.34 16.67
N LEU A 324 19.43 -1.10 15.44
CA LEU A 324 19.52 -2.12 14.40
C LEU A 324 20.68 -3.09 14.73
N ARG A 325 20.37 -4.38 14.82
CA ARG A 325 21.36 -5.46 15.04
C ARG A 325 21.74 -6.18 13.76
N PHE A 326 20.74 -6.41 12.91
CA PHE A 326 20.94 -7.02 11.60
C PHE A 326 19.91 -6.42 10.63
N ASP A 327 20.36 -5.90 9.52
CA ASP A 327 19.52 -5.16 8.58
C ASP A 327 18.61 -6.07 7.74
N GLY A 328 18.96 -7.34 7.52
CA GLY A 328 18.13 -8.29 6.79
C GLY A 328 17.61 -7.70 5.47
N TYR A 329 16.35 -7.94 5.18
CA TYR A 329 15.69 -7.45 3.96
C TYR A 329 15.70 -5.92 3.80
N THR A 330 15.86 -5.16 4.88
CA THR A 330 15.88 -3.68 4.79
C THR A 330 17.09 -3.16 4.05
N ARG A 331 18.14 -3.98 3.91
CA ARG A 331 19.34 -3.64 3.15
C ARG A 331 19.03 -3.26 1.69
N VAL A 332 18.15 -4.00 1.03
CA VAL A 332 17.75 -3.70 -0.35
C VAL A 332 16.68 -2.60 -0.44
N LEU A 333 15.84 -2.43 0.58
CA LEU A 333 14.79 -1.42 0.57
C LEU A 333 15.27 -0.03 1.00
N SER A 334 16.34 0.07 1.79
CA SER A 334 16.92 1.35 2.23
C SER A 334 17.52 2.17 1.07
N ALA A 335 17.81 1.54 -0.05
CA ALA A 335 18.23 2.24 -1.27
C ALA A 335 17.12 3.14 -1.87
N ILE A 336 15.84 2.90 -1.52
CA ILE A 336 14.67 3.61 -2.08
C ILE A 336 13.99 4.53 -1.03
N GLY A 337 14.40 4.50 0.24
CA GLY A 337 13.75 5.24 1.32
C GLY A 337 14.71 5.88 2.31
N LYS A 338 14.19 6.76 3.18
CA LYS A 338 14.96 7.26 4.33
C LYS A 338 15.31 6.11 5.26
N LYS A 339 16.59 5.94 5.56
CA LYS A 339 17.07 5.03 6.60
C LYS A 339 16.52 5.54 7.94
N ALA A 340 15.83 4.67 8.70
CA ALA A 340 15.46 5.01 10.06
C ALA A 340 16.76 5.15 10.88
N GLU A 341 16.92 6.27 11.57
CA GLU A 341 18.04 6.47 12.47
C GLU A 341 17.85 5.65 13.74
N ASP A 342 18.93 5.07 14.22
CA ASP A 342 18.94 4.39 15.52
C ASP A 342 18.76 5.43 16.63
N THR A 343 17.81 5.17 17.54
CA THR A 343 17.68 5.93 18.78
C THR A 343 18.33 5.14 19.90
N ILE A 344 19.58 5.48 20.19
CA ILE A 344 20.37 4.83 21.23
C ILE A 344 20.07 5.50 22.55
N LEU A 345 19.54 4.73 23.51
CA LEU A 345 19.41 5.18 24.90
C LEU A 345 20.70 4.81 25.66
N PRO A 346 21.18 5.70 26.56
CA PRO A 346 22.33 5.40 27.40
C PRO A 346 22.04 4.26 28.34
N ASP A 347 23.10 3.69 28.88
CA ASP A 347 23.01 2.64 29.89
C ASP A 347 22.65 3.27 31.23
N ILE A 348 21.42 3.06 31.68
CA ILE A 348 20.84 3.61 32.91
C ILE A 348 20.18 2.46 33.65
N GLU A 349 20.50 2.30 34.92
CA GLU A 349 19.97 1.24 35.73
C GLU A 349 18.73 1.63 36.54
N PRO A 350 17.84 0.69 36.87
CA PRO A 350 16.78 0.94 37.82
C PRO A 350 17.33 1.46 39.16
N GLY A 351 16.66 2.48 39.72
CA GLY A 351 17.07 3.18 40.94
C GLY A 351 17.93 4.42 40.70
N GLU A 352 18.46 4.64 39.51
CA GLU A 352 19.15 5.90 39.19
C GLU A 352 18.19 7.10 39.15
N THR A 353 18.66 8.20 39.69
CA THR A 353 17.92 9.47 39.69
C THR A 353 18.42 10.37 38.56
N LEU A 354 17.48 10.91 37.80
CA LEU A 354 17.73 11.82 36.69
C LEU A 354 17.39 13.24 37.11
N SER A 355 18.18 14.20 36.66
CA SER A 355 17.96 15.63 36.97
C SER A 355 17.03 16.24 35.92
N LEU A 356 15.99 16.96 36.39
CA LEU A 356 15.10 17.68 35.49
C LEU A 356 15.85 18.86 34.86
N VAL A 357 15.81 18.90 33.52
CA VAL A 357 16.32 20.03 32.73
C VAL A 357 15.17 20.95 32.36
N GLU A 358 14.09 20.36 31.80
CA GLU A 358 12.95 21.14 31.31
C GLU A 358 11.71 20.24 31.18
N LEU A 359 10.54 20.82 31.46
CA LEU A 359 9.24 20.23 31.12
C LEU A 359 8.67 20.96 29.92
N LEU A 360 8.16 20.20 28.97
CA LEU A 360 7.65 20.67 27.67
C LEU A 360 6.17 20.35 27.54
N PRO A 361 5.26 21.15 28.10
CA PRO A 361 3.84 21.00 27.82
C PRO A 361 3.54 21.48 26.40
N THR A 362 2.87 20.67 25.60
CA THR A 362 2.50 21.00 24.23
C THR A 362 1.02 20.82 24.00
N GLN A 363 0.40 21.85 23.41
CA GLN A 363 -1.02 21.85 23.05
C GLN A 363 -1.22 21.17 21.71
N HIS A 364 -2.20 20.28 21.64
CA HIS A 364 -2.61 19.56 20.44
C HIS A 364 -4.12 19.61 20.26
N PHE A 365 -4.53 19.40 19.04
CA PHE A 365 -5.94 19.17 18.69
C PHE A 365 -6.06 17.89 17.90
N THR A 366 -7.10 17.12 18.18
CA THR A 366 -7.44 15.95 17.37
C THR A 366 -7.67 16.38 15.92
N LYS A 367 -7.31 15.51 14.98
CA LYS A 367 -7.45 15.77 13.55
C LYS A 367 -8.45 14.80 12.93
N PRO A 368 -9.23 15.24 11.96
CA PRO A 368 -10.13 14.33 11.24
C PRO A 368 -9.32 13.28 10.47
N THR A 369 -9.98 12.21 10.08
CA THR A 369 -9.40 11.22 9.18
C THR A 369 -8.90 11.90 7.91
N ALA A 370 -7.68 11.59 7.49
CA ALA A 370 -7.07 12.23 6.33
C ALA A 370 -7.84 11.91 5.04
N ARG A 371 -7.89 12.90 4.13
CA ARG A 371 -8.40 12.69 2.77
C ARG A 371 -7.66 11.58 2.05
N TYR A 372 -8.35 10.87 1.19
CA TYR A 372 -7.72 9.85 0.36
C TYR A 372 -6.64 10.46 -0.56
N THR A 373 -5.54 9.75 -0.67
CA THR A 373 -4.61 9.86 -1.79
C THR A 373 -4.96 8.79 -2.82
N GLU A 374 -4.38 8.82 -4.04
CA GLU A 374 -4.58 7.71 -4.99
C GLU A 374 -4.21 6.36 -4.35
N ALA A 375 -3.07 6.29 -3.63
CA ALA A 375 -2.63 5.09 -2.94
C ALA A 375 -3.63 4.59 -1.89
N SER A 376 -4.12 5.48 -1.02
CA SER A 376 -5.05 5.08 0.04
C SER A 376 -6.45 4.79 -0.49
N LEU A 377 -6.87 5.41 -1.61
CA LEU A 377 -8.12 5.08 -2.28
C LEU A 377 -8.06 3.70 -2.93
N VAL A 378 -6.97 3.37 -3.63
CA VAL A 378 -6.75 2.01 -4.18
C VAL A 378 -6.77 0.97 -3.05
N LYS A 379 -6.10 1.24 -1.93
CA LYS A 379 -6.10 0.35 -0.76
C LYS A 379 -7.50 0.14 -0.21
N GLU A 380 -8.32 1.19 -0.11
CA GLU A 380 -9.69 1.10 0.39
C GLU A 380 -10.61 0.36 -0.58
N LEU A 381 -10.49 0.63 -1.89
CA LEU A 381 -11.21 -0.10 -2.94
C LEU A 381 -10.89 -1.60 -2.89
N GLU A 382 -9.60 -1.95 -2.80
CA GLU A 382 -9.16 -3.34 -2.68
C GLU A 382 -9.69 -4.01 -1.41
N LYS A 383 -9.62 -3.32 -0.26
CA LYS A 383 -10.12 -3.82 1.03
C LYS A 383 -11.62 -4.16 0.97
N ARG A 384 -12.38 -3.36 0.24
CA ARG A 384 -13.84 -3.55 0.04
C ARG A 384 -14.19 -4.45 -1.14
N SER A 385 -13.21 -5.04 -1.81
CA SER A 385 -13.39 -5.84 -3.04
C SER A 385 -14.04 -5.08 -4.19
N ILE A 386 -13.90 -3.75 -4.21
CA ILE A 386 -14.41 -2.84 -5.25
C ILE A 386 -13.36 -2.65 -6.32
N GLY A 387 -13.72 -2.89 -7.57
CA GLY A 387 -12.77 -2.88 -8.68
C GLY A 387 -11.95 -4.17 -8.80
N ARG A 388 -10.98 -4.15 -9.69
CA ARG A 388 -10.04 -5.26 -9.97
C ARG A 388 -8.70 -4.68 -10.44
N PRO A 389 -7.62 -5.47 -10.50
CA PRO A 389 -6.33 -5.02 -11.02
C PRO A 389 -6.41 -4.25 -12.34
N SER A 390 -7.26 -4.69 -13.25
CA SER A 390 -7.48 -4.04 -14.56
C SER A 390 -8.21 -2.68 -14.48
N THR A 391 -8.85 -2.33 -13.36
CA THR A 391 -9.77 -1.19 -13.31
C THR A 391 -9.39 -0.08 -12.33
N TYR A 392 -8.48 -0.28 -11.38
CA TYR A 392 -8.14 0.76 -10.40
C TYR A 392 -7.70 2.07 -11.06
N ALA A 393 -6.81 2.00 -12.05
CA ALA A 393 -6.33 3.19 -12.75
C ALA A 393 -7.45 3.92 -13.52
N SER A 394 -8.34 3.18 -14.18
CA SER A 394 -9.45 3.75 -14.92
C SER A 394 -10.52 4.37 -14.01
N ILE A 395 -10.78 3.77 -12.84
CA ILE A 395 -11.69 4.33 -11.83
C ILE A 395 -11.16 5.71 -11.40
N ILE A 396 -9.90 5.77 -10.99
CA ILE A 396 -9.26 7.01 -10.51
C ILE A 396 -9.24 8.09 -11.59
N SER A 397 -8.91 7.75 -12.84
CA SER A 397 -8.96 8.71 -13.93
C SER A 397 -10.39 9.19 -14.20
N THR A 398 -11.34 8.27 -14.27
CA THR A 398 -12.74 8.59 -14.60
C THR A 398 -13.38 9.56 -13.60
N ILE A 399 -13.17 9.37 -12.29
CA ILE A 399 -13.77 10.26 -11.28
C ILE A 399 -13.21 11.68 -11.36
N GLN A 400 -11.97 11.85 -11.79
CA GLN A 400 -11.34 13.15 -12.02
C GLN A 400 -11.80 13.77 -13.37
N ASP A 401 -11.72 13.00 -14.45
CA ASP A 401 -12.09 13.45 -15.80
C ASP A 401 -13.59 13.88 -15.88
N ARG A 402 -14.43 13.29 -15.03
CA ARG A 402 -15.86 13.64 -14.90
C ARG A 402 -16.12 14.81 -13.95
N GLY A 403 -15.10 15.34 -13.29
CA GLY A 403 -15.23 16.45 -12.36
C GLY A 403 -16.00 16.10 -11.08
N TYR A 404 -16.02 14.83 -10.66
CA TYR A 404 -16.65 14.40 -9.39
C TYR A 404 -15.71 14.56 -8.20
N ALA A 405 -14.42 14.45 -8.46
CA ALA A 405 -13.36 14.69 -7.50
C ALA A 405 -12.19 15.39 -8.19
N ARG A 406 -11.49 16.23 -7.46
CA ARG A 406 -10.22 16.83 -7.90
C ARG A 406 -9.10 16.41 -6.98
N THR A 407 -7.89 16.45 -7.49
CA THR A 407 -6.68 16.19 -6.71
C THR A 407 -5.94 17.50 -6.46
N GLU A 408 -5.65 17.77 -5.19
CA GLU A 408 -4.83 18.91 -4.76
C GLU A 408 -3.84 18.41 -3.70
N ASN A 409 -2.56 18.74 -3.83
CA ASN A 409 -1.50 18.25 -2.94
C ASN A 409 -1.53 16.72 -2.74
N ARG A 410 -1.79 15.98 -3.81
CA ARG A 410 -1.95 14.51 -3.85
C ARG A 410 -3.11 13.96 -3.03
N ARG A 411 -4.11 14.79 -2.67
CA ARG A 411 -5.28 14.39 -1.91
C ARG A 411 -6.54 14.64 -2.71
N PHE A 412 -7.50 13.71 -2.64
CA PHE A 412 -8.80 13.86 -3.27
C PHE A 412 -9.70 14.77 -2.45
N TYR A 413 -10.37 15.65 -3.16
CA TYR A 413 -11.46 16.50 -2.66
C TYR A 413 -12.71 16.17 -3.48
N ALA A 414 -13.83 16.00 -2.80
CA ALA A 414 -15.10 15.90 -3.49
C ALA A 414 -15.47 17.25 -4.10
N GLU A 415 -15.89 17.23 -5.36
CA GLU A 415 -16.46 18.39 -6.02
C GLU A 415 -17.97 18.45 -5.76
N LYS A 416 -18.55 19.64 -5.85
CA LYS A 416 -19.99 19.84 -5.63
C LYS A 416 -20.86 18.89 -6.45
N MET A 417 -20.43 18.61 -7.68
CA MET A 417 -21.14 17.67 -8.55
C MET A 417 -21.03 16.23 -8.04
N GLY A 418 -19.89 15.85 -7.46
CA GLY A 418 -19.72 14.56 -6.79
C GLY A 418 -20.65 14.38 -5.59
N ASP A 419 -20.78 15.42 -4.75
CA ASP A 419 -21.71 15.43 -3.61
C ASP A 419 -23.15 15.19 -4.10
N ILE A 420 -23.63 15.99 -5.07
CA ILE A 420 -25.00 15.92 -5.57
C ILE A 420 -25.30 14.56 -6.22
N VAL A 421 -24.41 14.07 -7.08
CA VAL A 421 -24.60 12.79 -7.77
C VAL A 421 -24.62 11.64 -6.76
N THR A 422 -23.72 11.66 -5.78
CA THR A 422 -23.67 10.64 -4.73
C THR A 422 -24.97 10.61 -3.92
N GLU A 423 -25.47 11.76 -3.48
CA GLU A 423 -26.72 11.84 -2.71
C GLU A 423 -27.89 11.27 -3.51
N ARG A 424 -28.05 11.70 -4.76
CA ARG A 424 -29.13 11.20 -5.61
C ARG A 424 -29.05 9.70 -5.88
N LEU A 425 -27.83 9.18 -6.08
CA LEU A 425 -27.65 7.74 -6.32
C LEU A 425 -27.85 6.92 -5.04
N VAL A 426 -27.43 7.39 -3.89
CA VAL A 426 -27.66 6.72 -2.60
C VAL A 426 -29.15 6.67 -2.29
N ASP A 427 -29.87 7.78 -2.45
CA ASP A 427 -31.31 7.87 -2.16
C ASP A 427 -32.16 6.99 -3.10
N SER A 428 -31.80 6.92 -4.38
CA SER A 428 -32.64 6.28 -5.41
C SER A 428 -32.15 4.86 -5.80
N PHE A 429 -30.88 4.54 -5.59
CA PHE A 429 -30.25 3.31 -6.04
C PHE A 429 -29.35 2.71 -4.96
N HIS A 430 -29.90 2.53 -3.77
CA HIS A 430 -29.16 2.07 -2.59
C HIS A 430 -28.34 0.79 -2.85
N THR A 431 -28.91 -0.20 -3.53
CA THR A 431 -28.25 -1.47 -3.87
C THR A 431 -27.05 -1.28 -4.82
N LEU A 432 -27.09 -0.28 -5.70
CA LEU A 432 -26.02 0.05 -6.63
C LEU A 432 -24.83 0.70 -5.92
N MET A 433 -25.11 1.38 -4.82
CA MET A 433 -24.13 2.21 -4.10
C MET A 433 -23.49 1.51 -2.91
N ASN A 434 -23.87 0.27 -2.59
CA ASN A 434 -23.31 -0.55 -1.50
C ASN A 434 -22.13 -1.40 -1.92
#